data_cd116f7acfa5692c9616c5c388bd8c10
#
_entry.id   cd116f7acfa5692c9616c5c388bd8c10
#
_cell.length_a   1.000
_cell.length_b   1.000
_cell.length_c   1.000
_cell.angle_alpha   90.00
_cell.angle_beta   90.00
_cell.angle_gamma   90.00
#
_symmetry.space_group_name_H-M   'P 1'
#
loop_
_entity.id
_entity.type
_entity.pdbx_description
1 polymer ?
#
loop_
_entity_poly.entity_id
_entity_poly.type
_entity_poly.pdbx_seq_one_letter_code
_entity_poly.pdbx_strand_id
1 'polypeptide(L)'
;MIRAALTFPLSMTDLVTKTIMHLPEILRPTVISLAEDEPATAIGDINVFLDTFKMPTIGVYLENSIVQYDLRRFQKNTLIVDADLGDISDDLVRDFLIHMAAPRPFFGFACTQEELEYRNRITVKFGINIMESWVGRDTRRYIPGLYWWTLLPASLAEQHGIPLSILVRAAQEHIELEGQQHLLRFYESPEDWRSAAVMGELYHSCPGIFEKLRPKLQGMTNFLEINAILHDWT
;
A
#
# COMPACT_ATOMS: atom_id res chain seq x y z
N MET A 1 -3.67 14.92 -3.50
CA MET A 1 -2.44 14.08 -3.45
C MET A 1 -2.83 12.62 -3.30
N ILE A 2 -2.40 11.79 -4.23
CA ILE A 2 -2.67 10.35 -4.26
C ILE A 2 -1.48 9.59 -3.70
N ARG A 3 -1.76 8.65 -2.81
CA ARG A 3 -0.79 7.71 -2.23
C ARG A 3 -1.06 6.32 -2.75
N ALA A 4 -0.01 5.59 -3.08
CA ALA A 4 -0.11 4.16 -3.34
C ALA A 4 0.88 3.39 -2.46
N ALA A 5 0.53 2.16 -2.09
CA ALA A 5 1.44 1.26 -1.41
C ALA A 5 1.27 -0.16 -1.94
N LEU A 6 2.39 -0.84 -2.15
CA LEU A 6 2.42 -2.21 -2.62
C LEU A 6 3.38 -3.04 -1.77
N THR A 7 2.97 -4.25 -1.48
CA THR A 7 3.72 -5.20 -0.65
C THR A 7 4.14 -6.40 -1.49
N PHE A 8 5.44 -6.68 -1.54
CA PHE A 8 6.02 -7.74 -2.37
C PHE A 8 6.83 -8.74 -1.54
N PRO A 9 7.05 -9.97 -2.05
CA PRO A 9 8.13 -10.81 -1.55
C PRO A 9 9.48 -10.10 -1.72
N LEU A 10 10.33 -10.14 -0.70
CA LEU A 10 11.67 -9.53 -0.77
C LEU A 10 12.52 -10.09 -1.93
N SER A 11 12.30 -11.35 -2.32
CA SER A 11 12.96 -11.98 -3.47
C SER A 11 12.63 -11.32 -4.82
N MET A 12 11.58 -10.49 -4.88
CA MET A 12 11.17 -9.75 -6.08
C MET A 12 11.81 -8.36 -6.20
N THR A 13 12.71 -7.99 -5.29
CA THR A 13 13.32 -6.65 -5.25
C THR A 13 13.88 -6.22 -6.61
N ASP A 14 14.66 -7.07 -7.27
CA ASP A 14 15.26 -6.74 -8.57
C ASP A 14 14.19 -6.51 -9.65
N LEU A 15 13.14 -7.32 -9.65
CA LEU A 15 12.05 -7.20 -10.62
C LEU A 15 11.22 -5.93 -10.33
N VAL A 16 10.89 -5.66 -9.06
CA VAL A 16 10.17 -4.45 -8.65
C VAL A 16 10.94 -3.21 -9.08
N THR A 17 12.24 -3.15 -8.80
CA THR A 17 13.09 -2.02 -9.18
C THR A 17 13.14 -1.84 -10.69
N LYS A 18 13.34 -2.91 -11.44
CA LYS A 18 13.30 -2.84 -12.91
C LYS A 18 11.95 -2.35 -13.41
N THR A 19 10.86 -2.80 -12.81
CA THR A 19 9.50 -2.35 -13.17
C THR A 19 9.36 -0.85 -12.94
N ILE A 20 9.79 -0.32 -11.80
CA ILE A 20 9.75 1.12 -11.50
C ILE A 20 10.56 1.91 -12.54
N MET A 21 11.73 1.42 -12.93
CA MET A 21 12.58 2.08 -13.94
C MET A 21 12.02 2.00 -15.37
N HIS A 22 11.03 1.15 -15.62
CA HIS A 22 10.34 1.03 -16.92
C HIS A 22 8.92 1.63 -16.91
N LEU A 23 8.53 2.30 -15.84
CA LEU A 23 7.28 3.08 -15.80
C LEU A 23 7.26 4.16 -16.91
N PRO A 24 6.07 4.62 -17.31
CA PRO A 24 5.94 5.79 -18.18
C PRO A 24 6.81 6.95 -17.68
N GLU A 25 7.31 7.77 -18.61
CA GLU A 25 8.29 8.82 -18.32
C GLU A 25 7.86 9.73 -17.15
N ILE A 26 6.60 10.11 -17.11
CA ILE A 26 6.02 10.96 -16.05
C ILE A 26 6.11 10.31 -14.64
N LEU A 27 6.11 8.97 -14.56
CA LEU A 27 6.17 8.21 -13.32
C LEU A 27 7.58 7.66 -13.05
N ARG A 28 8.49 7.76 -14.00
CA ARG A 28 9.83 7.19 -13.88
C ARG A 28 10.72 8.07 -13.01
N PRO A 29 11.34 7.54 -11.95
CA PRO A 29 12.27 8.31 -11.14
C PRO A 29 13.54 8.66 -11.93
N THR A 30 14.13 9.81 -11.62
CA THR A 30 15.36 10.31 -12.24
C THR A 30 16.50 10.45 -11.25
N VAL A 31 16.19 10.49 -9.97
CA VAL A 31 17.19 10.61 -8.90
C VAL A 31 16.93 9.59 -7.77
N ILE A 32 17.97 9.32 -7.01
CA ILE A 32 17.97 8.39 -5.87
C ILE A 32 18.67 9.02 -4.67
N SER A 33 18.14 8.77 -3.47
CA SER A 33 18.84 8.98 -2.20
C SER A 33 18.72 7.74 -1.28
N LEU A 34 19.67 7.57 -0.37
CA LEU A 34 19.69 6.43 0.58
C LEU A 34 19.08 6.79 1.93
N ALA A 35 18.84 8.06 2.16
CA ALA A 35 18.12 8.58 3.32
C ALA A 35 17.33 9.82 2.92
N GLU A 36 16.29 10.13 3.67
CA GLU A 36 15.37 11.24 3.40
C GLU A 36 16.09 12.60 3.34
N ASP A 37 17.15 12.77 4.15
CA ASP A 37 17.92 14.01 4.26
C ASP A 37 19.24 13.99 3.46
N GLU A 38 19.52 12.93 2.71
CA GLU A 38 20.72 12.84 1.89
C GLU A 38 20.53 13.49 0.52
N PRO A 39 21.59 14.12 -0.05
CA PRO A 39 21.53 14.67 -1.40
C PRO A 39 21.16 13.59 -2.41
N ALA A 40 20.12 13.83 -3.18
CA ALA A 40 19.73 12.96 -4.27
C ALA A 40 20.77 12.98 -5.39
N THR A 41 21.05 11.82 -5.96
CA THR A 41 21.96 11.64 -7.09
C THR A 41 21.20 11.15 -8.32
N ALA A 42 21.62 11.57 -9.50
CA ALA A 42 21.00 11.12 -10.74
C ALA A 42 21.14 9.59 -10.90
N ILE A 43 20.06 8.94 -11.29
CA ILE A 43 20.09 7.51 -11.60
C ILE A 43 20.80 7.34 -12.95
N GLY A 44 22.04 6.85 -12.90
CA GLY A 44 22.81 6.53 -14.11
C GLY A 44 22.50 5.11 -14.59
N ASP A 45 23.17 4.11 -14.00
CA ASP A 45 22.99 2.69 -14.35
C ASP A 45 22.11 1.99 -13.32
N ILE A 46 21.06 1.32 -13.79
CA ILE A 46 20.14 0.54 -12.95
C ILE A 46 20.88 -0.57 -12.16
N ASN A 47 21.97 -1.12 -12.69
CA ASN A 47 22.73 -2.16 -12.02
C ASN A 47 23.49 -1.61 -10.81
N VAL A 48 24.01 -0.40 -10.90
CA VAL A 48 24.61 0.31 -9.75
C VAL A 48 23.57 0.53 -8.67
N PHE A 49 22.35 0.92 -9.05
CA PHE A 49 21.23 1.05 -8.12
C PHE A 49 20.88 -0.29 -7.44
N LEU A 50 20.75 -1.38 -8.21
CA LEU A 50 20.44 -2.71 -7.66
C LEU A 50 21.52 -3.18 -6.69
N ASP A 51 22.79 -2.90 -6.95
CA ASP A 51 23.88 -3.24 -6.05
C ASP A 51 23.83 -2.40 -4.76
N THR A 52 23.46 -1.15 -4.85
CA THR A 52 23.24 -0.29 -3.68
C THR A 52 22.09 -0.81 -2.82
N PHE A 53 21.01 -1.28 -3.43
CA PHE A 53 19.85 -1.81 -2.71
C PHE A 53 20.10 -3.17 -2.04
N LYS A 54 21.14 -3.91 -2.44
CA LYS A 54 21.60 -5.14 -1.78
C LYS A 54 22.23 -4.90 -0.42
N MET A 55 22.68 -3.67 -0.16
CA MET A 55 23.19 -3.32 1.17
C MET A 55 22.06 -3.36 2.21
N PRO A 56 22.38 -3.57 3.50
CA PRO A 56 21.37 -3.60 4.57
C PRO A 56 20.83 -2.20 4.90
N THR A 57 20.45 -1.45 3.89
CA THR A 57 19.84 -0.13 4.00
C THR A 57 18.38 -0.25 4.45
N ILE A 58 17.95 0.67 5.28
CA ILE A 58 16.61 0.69 5.86
C ILE A 58 15.57 1.14 4.82
N GLY A 59 15.95 1.97 3.87
CA GLY A 59 15.09 2.45 2.77
C GLY A 59 15.91 3.02 1.63
N VAL A 60 15.25 3.18 0.48
CA VAL A 60 15.78 3.85 -0.70
C VAL A 60 14.68 4.75 -1.26
N TYR A 61 14.99 6.01 -1.47
CA TYR A 61 14.10 7.00 -2.03
C TYR A 61 14.42 7.22 -3.51
N LEU A 62 13.39 7.13 -4.33
CA LEU A 62 13.47 7.37 -5.76
C LEU A 62 12.48 8.45 -6.11
N GLU A 63 12.87 9.45 -6.86
CA GLU A 63 11.98 10.57 -7.18
C GLU A 63 12.23 11.17 -8.55
N ASN A 64 11.23 11.90 -9.01
CA ASN A 64 11.33 12.92 -10.06
C ASN A 64 10.57 14.17 -9.58
N SER A 65 10.29 15.11 -10.47
CA SER A 65 9.59 16.36 -10.14
C SER A 65 8.11 16.17 -9.75
N ILE A 66 7.52 14.98 -9.92
CA ILE A 66 6.09 14.71 -9.76
C ILE A 66 5.83 13.62 -8.73
N VAL A 67 6.62 12.55 -8.74
CA VAL A 67 6.41 11.35 -7.94
C VAL A 67 7.61 11.05 -7.06
N GLN A 68 7.33 10.47 -5.91
CA GLN A 68 8.34 9.96 -4.98
C GLN A 68 8.01 8.53 -4.58
N TYR A 69 9.00 7.67 -4.57
CA TYR A 69 8.91 6.28 -4.12
C TYR A 69 9.81 6.07 -2.91
N ASP A 70 9.31 5.37 -1.92
CA ASP A 70 10.07 4.89 -0.77
C ASP A 70 10.03 3.36 -0.78
N LEU A 71 11.18 2.75 -1.02
CA LEU A 71 11.37 1.31 -1.04
C LEU A 71 11.97 0.86 0.29
N ARG A 72 11.19 0.15 1.09
CA ARG A 72 11.59 -0.29 2.43
C ARG A 72 11.52 -1.80 2.59
N ARG A 73 12.51 -2.36 3.26
CA ARG A 73 12.41 -3.72 3.77
C ARG A 73 11.54 -3.71 5.03
N PHE A 74 10.51 -4.51 5.01
CA PHE A 74 9.61 -4.72 6.15
C PHE A 74 9.66 -6.19 6.56
N GLN A 75 10.00 -6.45 7.83
CA GLN A 75 10.24 -7.80 8.32
C GLN A 75 11.33 -8.54 7.50
N LYS A 76 11.49 -9.86 7.70
CA LYS A 76 12.59 -10.61 7.08
C LYS A 76 12.43 -10.85 5.57
N ASN A 77 11.19 -10.87 5.06
CA ASN A 77 10.92 -11.36 3.71
C ASN A 77 9.97 -10.45 2.90
N THR A 78 9.78 -9.22 3.30
CA THR A 78 8.82 -8.32 2.67
C THR A 78 9.49 -7.03 2.22
N LEU A 79 9.19 -6.61 1.00
CA LEU A 79 9.48 -5.30 0.44
C LEU A 79 8.19 -4.49 0.38
N ILE A 80 8.21 -3.28 0.89
CA ILE A 80 7.13 -2.31 0.71
C ILE A 80 7.62 -1.24 -0.26
N VAL A 81 6.77 -0.88 -1.21
CA VAL A 81 6.91 0.29 -2.07
C VAL A 81 5.78 1.25 -1.71
N ASP A 82 6.11 2.31 -1.02
CA ASP A 82 5.21 3.45 -0.81
C ASP A 82 5.46 4.48 -1.91
N ALA A 83 4.41 4.98 -2.55
CA ALA A 83 4.51 5.96 -3.61
C ALA A 83 3.63 7.19 -3.30
N ASP A 84 4.24 8.36 -3.37
CA ASP A 84 3.52 9.63 -3.50
C ASP A 84 3.41 9.93 -4.98
N LEU A 85 2.19 9.84 -5.50
CA LEU A 85 1.92 10.03 -6.92
C LEU A 85 1.51 11.48 -7.24
N GLY A 86 1.46 12.37 -6.24
CA GLY A 86 1.02 13.75 -6.44
C GLY A 86 -0.44 13.86 -6.89
N ASP A 87 -0.71 14.78 -7.79
CA ASP A 87 -2.04 15.03 -8.36
C ASP A 87 -2.09 14.58 -9.83
N ILE A 88 -1.80 13.28 -10.06
CA ILE A 88 -1.89 12.69 -11.41
C ILE A 88 -3.33 12.21 -11.71
N SER A 89 -3.61 11.98 -13.00
CA SER A 89 -4.92 11.49 -13.43
C SER A 89 -5.21 10.05 -12.97
N ASP A 90 -6.49 9.70 -12.87
CA ASP A 90 -6.94 8.34 -12.56
C ASP A 90 -6.34 7.30 -13.52
N ASP A 91 -6.29 7.61 -14.82
CA ASP A 91 -5.68 6.73 -15.82
C ASP A 91 -4.21 6.44 -15.51
N LEU A 92 -3.44 7.42 -15.08
CA LEU A 92 -2.02 7.23 -14.71
C LEU A 92 -1.88 6.42 -13.41
N VAL A 93 -2.79 6.58 -12.45
CA VAL A 93 -2.81 5.76 -11.23
C VAL A 93 -3.12 4.30 -11.58
N ARG A 94 -4.13 4.09 -12.43
CA ARG A 94 -4.48 2.75 -12.93
C ARG A 94 -3.31 2.10 -13.65
N ASP A 95 -2.70 2.82 -14.59
CA ASP A 95 -1.56 2.33 -15.38
C ASP A 95 -0.35 2.02 -14.48
N PHE A 96 -0.08 2.85 -13.47
CA PHE A 96 0.92 2.56 -12.45
C PHE A 96 0.66 1.22 -11.76
N LEU A 97 -0.56 0.99 -11.27
CA LEU A 97 -0.90 -0.24 -10.57
C LEU A 97 -0.85 -1.46 -11.50
N ILE A 98 -1.25 -1.32 -12.78
CA ILE A 98 -1.12 -2.38 -13.79
C ILE A 98 0.34 -2.75 -14.01
N HIS A 99 1.23 -1.77 -14.18
CA HIS A 99 2.67 -2.03 -14.33
C HIS A 99 3.24 -2.71 -13.08
N MET A 100 2.88 -2.21 -11.91
CA MET A 100 3.35 -2.74 -10.63
C MET A 100 2.72 -4.09 -10.26
N ALA A 101 1.72 -4.58 -10.99
CA ALA A 101 1.20 -5.93 -10.84
C ALA A 101 2.15 -7.01 -11.42
N ALA A 102 3.00 -6.67 -12.40
CA ALA A 102 3.90 -7.62 -13.03
C ALA A 102 4.85 -8.36 -12.05
N PRO A 103 5.42 -7.69 -11.02
CA PRO A 103 6.18 -8.37 -9.96
C PRO A 103 5.32 -9.18 -8.96
N ARG A 104 4.01 -9.27 -9.16
CA ARG A 104 3.05 -10.03 -8.34
C ARG A 104 3.07 -9.64 -6.86
N PRO A 105 2.61 -8.44 -6.51
CA PRO A 105 2.49 -8.02 -5.11
C PRO A 105 1.54 -8.95 -4.34
N PHE A 106 1.77 -9.08 -3.04
CA PHE A 106 0.80 -9.70 -2.13
C PHE A 106 -0.47 -8.85 -1.98
N PHE A 107 -0.29 -7.54 -2.01
CA PHE A 107 -1.35 -6.55 -1.91
C PHE A 107 -0.84 -5.20 -2.41
N GLY A 108 -1.73 -4.42 -3.01
CA GLY A 108 -1.46 -3.06 -3.41
C GLY A 108 -2.73 -2.21 -3.37
N PHE A 109 -2.56 -0.90 -3.23
CA PHE A 109 -3.68 0.03 -3.28
C PHE A 109 -3.22 1.42 -3.72
N ALA A 110 -4.20 2.24 -4.16
CA ALA A 110 -4.05 3.67 -4.28
C ALA A 110 -5.28 4.38 -3.70
N CYS A 111 -5.06 5.50 -3.01
CA CYS A 111 -6.09 6.28 -2.35
C CYS A 111 -5.61 7.71 -2.06
N THR A 112 -6.47 8.56 -1.53
CA THR A 112 -6.02 9.86 -1.01
C THR A 112 -5.19 9.70 0.26
N GLN A 113 -4.32 10.67 0.54
CA GLN A 113 -3.59 10.73 1.81
C GLN A 113 -4.56 10.69 3.03
N GLU A 114 -5.71 11.37 2.93
CA GLU A 114 -6.71 11.38 4.01
C GLU A 114 -7.33 9.99 4.24
N GLU A 115 -7.63 9.25 3.18
CA GLU A 115 -8.14 7.88 3.29
C GLU A 115 -7.11 6.97 3.94
N LEU A 116 -5.84 7.06 3.50
CA LEU A 116 -4.73 6.31 4.08
C LEU A 116 -4.59 6.56 5.58
N GLU A 117 -4.59 7.81 5.99
CA GLU A 117 -4.52 8.18 7.41
C GLU A 117 -5.74 7.68 8.18
N TYR A 118 -6.93 7.85 7.64
CA TYR A 118 -8.14 7.39 8.29
C TYR A 118 -8.13 5.87 8.53
N ARG A 119 -7.68 5.08 7.54
CA ARG A 119 -7.71 3.62 7.60
C ARG A 119 -6.54 3.02 8.40
N ASN A 120 -5.35 3.56 8.22
CA ASN A 120 -4.10 2.91 8.65
C ASN A 120 -3.39 3.63 9.77
N ARG A 121 -3.63 4.92 9.99
CA ARG A 121 -3.04 5.66 11.10
C ARG A 121 -3.89 5.52 12.35
N ILE A 122 -3.31 4.96 13.40
CA ILE A 122 -3.94 4.88 14.71
C ILE A 122 -3.21 5.82 15.64
N THR A 123 -3.95 6.80 16.17
CA THR A 123 -3.44 7.76 17.14
C THR A 123 -4.16 7.54 18.46
N VAL A 124 -3.42 7.26 19.51
CA VAL A 124 -3.96 7.08 20.87
C VAL A 124 -3.38 8.16 21.77
N LYS A 125 -4.25 8.92 22.41
CA LYS A 125 -3.86 9.91 23.40
C LYS A 125 -3.76 9.25 24.76
N PHE A 126 -2.59 9.33 25.38
CA PHE A 126 -2.33 8.81 26.71
C PHE A 126 -1.76 9.93 27.61
N GLY A 127 -2.61 10.54 28.42
CA GLY A 127 -2.26 11.73 29.19
C GLY A 127 -1.85 12.87 28.28
N ILE A 128 -0.61 13.36 28.43
CA ILE A 128 -0.01 14.39 27.57
C ILE A 128 0.70 13.81 26.34
N ASN A 129 0.90 12.51 26.30
CA ASN A 129 1.59 11.83 25.19
C ASN A 129 0.60 11.41 24.11
N ILE A 130 1.06 11.45 22.87
CA ILE A 130 0.37 10.89 21.72
C ILE A 130 1.21 9.72 21.21
N MET A 131 0.58 8.55 21.15
CA MET A 131 1.16 7.39 20.51
C MET A 131 0.53 7.22 19.14
N GLU A 132 1.37 7.05 18.13
CA GLU A 132 0.95 6.85 16.74
C GLU A 132 1.49 5.51 16.24
N SER A 133 0.67 4.78 15.52
CA SER A 133 1.08 3.57 14.85
C SER A 133 0.44 3.49 13.46
N TRP A 134 1.19 2.99 12.50
CA TRP A 134 0.71 2.68 11.16
C TRP A 134 0.46 1.19 11.05
N VAL A 135 -0.78 0.83 10.84
CA VAL A 135 -1.25 -0.56 10.75
C VAL A 135 -1.58 -0.94 9.30
N GLY A 136 -1.81 -2.21 9.05
CA GLY A 136 -2.23 -2.67 7.73
C GLY A 136 -1.10 -3.18 6.84
N ARG A 137 0.04 -3.56 7.42
CA ARG A 137 1.21 -4.01 6.65
C ARG A 137 1.37 -5.53 6.59
N ASP A 138 0.79 -6.28 7.51
CA ASP A 138 0.85 -7.74 7.51
C ASP A 138 -0.35 -8.34 6.78
N THR A 139 -0.26 -8.44 5.46
CA THR A 139 -1.28 -9.02 4.59
C THR A 139 -1.53 -10.51 4.85
N ARG A 140 -0.64 -11.21 5.56
CA ARG A 140 -0.85 -12.61 5.95
C ARG A 140 -1.92 -12.75 7.03
N ARG A 141 -2.14 -11.71 7.83
CA ARG A 141 -3.12 -11.71 8.92
C ARG A 141 -4.48 -11.16 8.51
N TYR A 142 -4.49 -10.15 7.62
CA TYR A 142 -5.72 -9.48 7.19
C TYR A 142 -5.48 -8.68 5.91
N ILE A 143 -6.56 -8.37 5.21
CA ILE A 143 -6.54 -7.39 4.14
C ILE A 143 -6.57 -6.00 4.78
N PRO A 144 -5.63 -5.09 4.48
CA PRO A 144 -5.51 -3.78 5.14
C PRO A 144 -6.75 -2.90 5.01
N GLY A 145 -7.47 -3.03 3.91
CA GLY A 145 -8.69 -2.30 3.60
C GLY A 145 -9.05 -2.46 2.13
N LEU A 146 -10.21 -1.92 1.74
CA LEU A 146 -10.60 -1.78 0.35
C LEU A 146 -10.52 -0.27 0.04
N TYR A 147 -9.57 0.11 -0.78
CA TYR A 147 -9.26 1.50 -1.11
C TYR A 147 -9.86 1.88 -2.45
N TRP A 148 -9.72 3.13 -2.84
CA TRP A 148 -10.17 3.60 -4.14
C TRP A 148 -9.78 2.64 -5.26
N TRP A 149 -8.49 2.38 -5.42
CA TRP A 149 -7.97 1.26 -6.18
C TRP A 149 -7.37 0.21 -5.25
N THR A 150 -7.69 -1.04 -5.48
CA THR A 150 -7.17 -2.17 -4.70
C THR A 150 -6.67 -3.26 -5.64
N LEU A 151 -5.41 -3.65 -5.49
CA LEU A 151 -4.75 -4.72 -6.24
C LEU A 151 -4.48 -5.90 -5.31
N LEU A 152 -5.04 -7.05 -5.63
CA LEU A 152 -4.84 -8.26 -4.83
C LEU A 152 -4.86 -9.54 -5.69
N PRO A 153 -4.10 -10.58 -5.32
CA PRO A 153 -4.24 -11.89 -5.91
C PRO A 153 -5.49 -12.61 -5.38
N ALA A 154 -6.11 -13.45 -6.20
CA ALA A 154 -7.25 -14.28 -5.77
C ALA A 154 -6.92 -15.10 -4.52
N SER A 155 -5.70 -15.62 -4.42
CA SER A 155 -5.22 -16.41 -3.28
C SER A 155 -5.24 -15.65 -1.95
N LEU A 156 -5.04 -14.33 -1.95
CA LEU A 156 -5.15 -13.52 -0.72
C LEU A 156 -6.60 -13.43 -0.24
N ALA A 157 -7.53 -13.21 -1.14
CA ALA A 157 -8.96 -13.20 -0.82
C ALA A 157 -9.38 -14.56 -0.24
N GLU A 158 -8.99 -15.66 -0.87
CA GLU A 158 -9.26 -17.02 -0.40
C GLU A 158 -8.66 -17.29 0.98
N GLN A 159 -7.41 -16.89 1.22
CA GLN A 159 -6.74 -17.04 2.51
C GLN A 159 -7.52 -16.40 3.65
N HIS A 160 -8.18 -15.28 3.39
CA HIS A 160 -8.99 -14.56 4.38
C HIS A 160 -10.48 -14.92 4.33
N GLY A 161 -10.86 -15.94 3.57
CA GLY A 161 -12.24 -16.41 3.47
C GLY A 161 -13.17 -15.40 2.79
N ILE A 162 -12.64 -14.55 1.93
CA ILE A 162 -13.41 -13.55 1.21
C ILE A 162 -13.67 -14.05 -0.22
N PRO A 163 -14.93 -14.30 -0.59
CA PRO A 163 -15.22 -14.66 -1.98
C PRO A 163 -14.87 -13.51 -2.93
N LEU A 164 -13.92 -13.75 -3.84
CA LEU A 164 -13.51 -12.75 -4.83
C LEU A 164 -14.71 -12.19 -5.62
N SER A 165 -15.70 -13.03 -5.90
CA SER A 165 -16.95 -12.62 -6.59
C SER A 165 -17.73 -11.53 -5.86
N ILE A 166 -17.62 -11.44 -4.54
CA ILE A 166 -18.24 -10.37 -3.75
C ILE A 166 -17.48 -9.06 -4.00
N LEU A 167 -16.15 -9.09 -3.98
CA LEU A 167 -15.32 -7.92 -4.24
C LEU A 167 -15.52 -7.40 -5.67
N VAL A 168 -15.50 -8.30 -6.65
CA VAL A 168 -15.72 -7.96 -8.07
C VAL A 168 -17.11 -7.34 -8.29
N ARG A 169 -18.15 -7.89 -7.66
CA ARG A 169 -19.52 -7.35 -7.78
C ARG A 169 -19.67 -5.95 -7.17
N ALA A 170 -18.92 -5.68 -6.12
CA ALA A 170 -18.96 -4.40 -5.42
C ALA A 170 -18.08 -3.33 -6.08
N ALA A 171 -17.10 -3.73 -6.88
CA ALA A 171 -16.25 -2.82 -7.60
C ALA A 171 -17.01 -2.16 -8.77
N GLN A 172 -16.72 -0.89 -9.02
CA GLN A 172 -17.20 -0.17 -10.20
C GLN A 172 -16.42 -0.55 -11.45
N GLU A 173 -15.16 -0.91 -11.27
CA GLU A 173 -14.29 -1.37 -12.34
C GLU A 173 -13.47 -2.57 -11.85
N HIS A 174 -13.30 -3.56 -12.71
CA HIS A 174 -12.52 -4.75 -12.45
C HIS A 174 -11.67 -5.09 -13.66
N ILE A 175 -10.37 -5.24 -13.42
CA ILE A 175 -9.38 -5.66 -14.41
C ILE A 175 -8.71 -6.93 -13.88
N GLU A 176 -8.86 -8.01 -14.64
CA GLU A 176 -8.12 -9.25 -14.37
C GLU A 176 -6.75 -9.16 -15.05
N LEU A 177 -5.68 -9.38 -14.28
CA LEU A 177 -4.30 -9.27 -14.70
C LEU A 177 -3.61 -10.64 -14.69
N GLU A 178 -2.45 -10.74 -15.28
CA GLU A 178 -1.66 -11.96 -15.28
C GLU A 178 -1.37 -12.47 -13.85
N GLY A 179 -1.29 -13.80 -13.70
CA GLY A 179 -0.99 -14.42 -12.42
C GLY A 179 -2.13 -14.36 -11.41
N GLN A 180 -3.37 -14.27 -11.88
CA GLN A 180 -4.58 -14.19 -11.03
C GLN A 180 -4.58 -12.97 -10.10
N GLN A 181 -3.98 -11.88 -10.55
CA GLN A 181 -4.08 -10.58 -9.90
C GLN A 181 -5.37 -9.88 -10.33
N HIS A 182 -6.02 -9.19 -9.41
CA HIS A 182 -7.23 -8.45 -9.67
C HIS A 182 -7.05 -7.01 -9.22
N LEU A 183 -7.25 -6.08 -10.16
CA LEU A 183 -7.29 -4.65 -9.88
C LEU A 183 -8.75 -4.21 -9.83
N LEU A 184 -9.17 -3.65 -8.72
CA LEU A 184 -10.55 -3.28 -8.41
C LEU A 184 -10.63 -1.81 -8.07
N ARG A 185 -11.53 -1.05 -8.71
CA ARG A 185 -11.88 0.31 -8.33
C ARG A 185 -13.21 0.31 -7.61
N PHE A 186 -13.25 0.77 -6.37
CA PHE A 186 -14.45 0.71 -5.54
C PHE A 186 -15.30 1.98 -5.58
N TYR A 187 -14.75 3.13 -5.92
CA TYR A 187 -15.50 4.39 -6.09
C TYR A 187 -14.98 5.17 -7.30
N GLU A 188 -15.81 6.09 -7.77
CA GLU A 188 -15.51 6.83 -8.99
C GLU A 188 -14.39 7.84 -8.79
N SER A 189 -14.46 8.63 -7.73
CA SER A 189 -13.44 9.60 -7.34
C SER A 189 -12.73 9.19 -6.05
N PRO A 190 -11.41 9.43 -5.91
CA PRO A 190 -10.68 9.12 -4.68
C PRO A 190 -11.22 9.87 -3.45
N GLU A 191 -11.98 10.96 -3.61
CA GLU A 191 -12.62 11.71 -2.52
C GLU A 191 -13.89 11.04 -1.99
N ASP A 192 -14.49 10.11 -2.75
CA ASP A 192 -15.77 9.46 -2.42
C ASP A 192 -15.66 8.42 -1.29
N TRP A 193 -14.47 8.16 -0.80
CA TRP A 193 -14.22 7.12 0.21
C TRP A 193 -15.05 7.30 1.50
N ARG A 194 -15.47 8.53 1.82
CA ARG A 194 -16.29 8.81 3.01
C ARG A 194 -17.77 8.47 2.83
N SER A 195 -18.26 8.56 1.61
CA SER A 195 -19.67 8.34 1.28
C SER A 195 -19.98 6.91 0.82
N ALA A 196 -18.96 6.05 0.73
CA ALA A 196 -19.10 4.69 0.23
C ALA A 196 -19.89 3.80 1.20
N ALA A 197 -21.20 3.94 1.23
CA ALA A 197 -22.14 3.08 1.97
C ALA A 197 -21.93 1.60 1.63
N VAL A 198 -21.60 1.31 0.37
CA VAL A 198 -21.27 -0.03 -0.12
C VAL A 198 -20.09 -0.64 0.65
N MET A 199 -19.12 0.16 1.06
CA MET A 199 -17.97 -0.32 1.81
C MET A 199 -18.35 -0.77 3.21
N GLY A 200 -19.33 -0.14 3.86
CA GLY A 200 -19.84 -0.56 5.16
C GLY A 200 -20.40 -1.99 5.12
N GLU A 201 -21.16 -2.34 4.10
CA GLU A 201 -21.70 -3.70 3.93
C GLU A 201 -20.61 -4.73 3.65
N LEU A 202 -19.64 -4.40 2.79
CA LEU A 202 -18.50 -5.27 2.51
C LEU A 202 -17.67 -5.54 3.77
N TYR A 203 -17.34 -4.52 4.52
CA TYR A 203 -16.60 -4.68 5.78
C TYR A 203 -17.38 -5.50 6.80
N HIS A 204 -18.70 -5.42 6.83
CA HIS A 204 -19.52 -6.25 7.70
C HIS A 204 -19.59 -7.71 7.27
N SER A 205 -19.58 -7.99 5.99
CA SER A 205 -19.70 -9.35 5.45
C SER A 205 -18.37 -10.08 5.28
N CYS A 206 -17.23 -9.36 5.25
CA CYS A 206 -15.92 -9.95 5.01
C CYS A 206 -15.06 -9.94 6.28
N PRO A 207 -15.02 -11.05 7.06
CA PRO A 207 -14.03 -11.20 8.14
C PRO A 207 -12.63 -11.11 7.55
N GLY A 208 -11.66 -10.61 8.29
CA GLY A 208 -10.28 -10.50 7.80
C GLY A 208 -9.95 -9.19 7.10
N ILE A 209 -10.89 -8.25 6.96
CA ILE A 209 -10.59 -6.87 6.60
C ILE A 209 -10.31 -6.07 7.87
N PHE A 210 -9.19 -5.35 7.89
CA PHE A 210 -8.69 -4.63 9.06
C PHE A 210 -9.70 -3.66 9.69
N GLU A 211 -10.49 -2.96 8.91
CA GLU A 211 -11.43 -1.96 9.44
C GLU A 211 -12.46 -2.50 10.43
N LYS A 212 -12.83 -3.77 10.33
CA LYS A 212 -13.68 -4.41 11.33
C LYS A 212 -13.04 -4.48 12.72
N LEU A 213 -11.73 -4.42 12.77
CA LEU A 213 -10.98 -4.55 14.02
C LEU A 213 -10.80 -3.18 14.70
N ARG A 214 -10.92 -2.09 13.94
CA ARG A 214 -10.74 -0.72 14.42
C ARG A 214 -11.67 -0.31 15.58
N PRO A 215 -12.97 -0.69 15.59
CA PRO A 215 -13.85 -0.41 16.74
C PRO A 215 -13.35 -0.95 18.07
N LYS A 216 -12.53 -2.02 18.07
CA LYS A 216 -11.97 -2.60 19.28
C LYS A 216 -11.00 -1.67 20.02
N LEU A 217 -10.43 -0.69 19.34
CA LEU A 217 -9.52 0.30 19.93
C LEU A 217 -10.24 1.56 20.43
N GLN A 218 -11.48 1.77 20.02
CA GLN A 218 -12.25 2.93 20.44
C GLN A 218 -12.59 2.83 21.93
N GLY A 219 -12.21 3.87 22.69
CA GLY A 219 -12.47 3.94 24.12
C GLY A 219 -11.49 3.19 25.02
N MET A 220 -10.47 2.54 24.46
CA MET A 220 -9.42 1.92 25.26
C MET A 220 -8.50 3.00 25.86
N THR A 221 -8.28 2.89 27.17
CA THR A 221 -7.40 3.81 27.92
C THR A 221 -6.17 3.12 28.51
N ASN A 222 -6.10 1.80 28.42
CA ASN A 222 -4.97 1.03 28.94
C ASN A 222 -3.87 0.93 27.89
N PHE A 223 -2.75 1.57 28.14
CA PHE A 223 -1.58 1.58 27.25
C PHE A 223 -1.06 0.19 26.90
N LEU A 224 -0.99 -0.74 27.86
CA LEU A 224 -0.46 -2.08 27.62
C LEU A 224 -1.39 -2.89 26.72
N GLU A 225 -2.71 -2.77 26.89
CA GLU A 225 -3.69 -3.41 26.03
C GLU A 225 -3.68 -2.86 24.62
N ILE A 226 -3.61 -1.53 24.49
CA ILE A 226 -3.50 -0.87 23.19
C ILE A 226 -2.22 -1.30 22.47
N ASN A 227 -1.10 -1.30 23.18
CA ASN A 227 0.20 -1.68 22.61
C ASN A 227 0.24 -3.15 22.20
N ALA A 228 -0.37 -4.05 23.00
CA ALA A 228 -0.49 -5.45 22.64
C ALA A 228 -1.31 -5.66 21.36
N ILE A 229 -2.46 -4.98 21.24
CA ILE A 229 -3.29 -5.03 20.03
C ILE A 229 -2.54 -4.46 18.83
N LEU A 230 -1.89 -3.30 18.96
CA LEU A 230 -1.12 -2.70 17.87
C LEU A 230 0.05 -3.59 17.44
N HIS A 231 0.74 -4.21 18.40
CA HIS A 231 1.81 -5.17 18.11
C HIS A 231 1.31 -6.40 17.36
N ASP A 232 0.08 -6.82 17.61
CA ASP A 232 -0.55 -7.92 16.87
C ASP A 232 -0.94 -7.50 15.44
N TRP A 233 -1.03 -6.21 15.12
CA TRP A 233 -1.49 -5.69 13.83
C TRP A 233 -0.41 -4.97 13.01
N THR A 234 0.72 -4.69 13.59
CA THR A 234 1.91 -4.17 12.91
C THR A 234 2.89 -5.29 12.57
#